data_500f945f97caba8cda829d42ec74a5e7
#
_entry.id   500f945f97caba8cda829d42ec74a5e7
#
_cell.length_a   1.000
_cell.length_b   1.000
_cell.length_c   1.000
_cell.angle_alpha   90.00
_cell.angle_beta   90.00
_cell.angle_gamma   90.00
#
_symmetry.space_group_name_H-M   'P 1'
#
loop_
_entity.id
_entity.type
_entity.pdbx_description
1 polymer ?
#
loop_
_entity_poly.entity_id
_entity_poly.type
_entity_poly.pdbx_seq_one_letter_code
_entity_poly.pdbx_strand_id
1 'polypeptide(L)'
;MPNPTQEINSKILMSNLKQMIMKVNTQSVNFNADKKLIDFIQKRMDKLDMYYDKVIKADVYLKVENTSSKENKIFEVSLNVPGDKFVVKKMCKTFEEGVDAAVDSLERQLKKRKEKIRAHSS
;
A
#
# COMPACT_ATOMS: atom_id res chain seq x y z
N MET A 1 -14.02 38.07 -2.12
CA MET A 1 -14.54 36.86 -1.45
C MET A 1 -14.02 35.65 -2.22
N PRO A 2 -13.21 34.84 -1.56
CA PRO A 2 -12.73 33.66 -2.27
C PRO A 2 -13.90 32.76 -2.61
N ASN A 3 -13.93 32.38 -3.86
CA ASN A 3 -14.98 31.51 -4.36
C ASN A 3 -14.84 30.14 -3.67
N PRO A 4 -15.88 29.65 -2.93
CA PRO A 4 -15.80 28.35 -2.28
C PRO A 4 -15.45 27.22 -3.24
N THR A 5 -15.82 27.37 -4.50
CA THR A 5 -15.52 26.41 -5.56
C THR A 5 -14.02 26.28 -5.80
N GLN A 6 -13.26 27.39 -5.70
CA GLN A 6 -11.81 27.36 -5.90
C GLN A 6 -11.09 26.66 -4.74
N GLU A 7 -11.55 26.83 -3.51
CA GLU A 7 -10.98 26.11 -2.37
C GLU A 7 -11.21 24.61 -2.49
N ILE A 8 -12.40 24.21 -2.90
CA ILE A 8 -12.74 22.81 -3.12
C ILE A 8 -11.87 22.23 -4.22
N ASN A 9 -11.66 22.97 -5.30
CA ASN A 9 -10.84 22.54 -6.42
C ASN A 9 -9.37 22.36 -6.01
N SER A 10 -8.83 23.24 -5.19
CA SER A 10 -7.47 23.13 -4.68
C SER A 10 -7.31 21.85 -3.85
N LYS A 11 -8.26 21.58 -2.96
CA LYS A 11 -8.23 20.37 -2.13
C LYS A 11 -8.37 19.11 -2.97
N ILE A 12 -9.24 19.13 -3.96
CA ILE A 12 -9.42 18.01 -4.88
C ILE A 12 -8.15 17.77 -5.68
N LEU A 13 -7.51 18.82 -6.17
CA LEU A 13 -6.26 18.72 -6.92
C LEU A 13 -5.14 18.12 -6.08
N MET A 14 -5.00 18.55 -4.83
CA MET A 14 -4.00 17.98 -3.93
C MET A 14 -4.29 16.52 -3.60
N SER A 15 -5.55 16.17 -3.38
CA SER A 15 -5.98 14.78 -3.16
C SER A 15 -5.71 13.93 -4.39
N ASN A 16 -6.00 14.45 -5.58
CA ASN A 16 -5.76 13.74 -6.83
C ASN A 16 -4.27 13.53 -7.08
N LEU A 17 -3.43 14.51 -6.77
CA LEU A 17 -1.99 14.37 -6.89
C LEU A 17 -1.46 13.29 -5.98
N LYS A 18 -1.96 13.21 -4.75
CA LYS A 18 -1.61 12.13 -3.84
C LYS A 18 -2.04 10.78 -4.38
N GLN A 19 -3.24 10.69 -4.92
CA GLN A 19 -3.76 9.46 -5.50
C GLN A 19 -2.97 9.06 -6.76
N MET A 20 -2.46 10.03 -7.51
CA MET A 20 -1.62 9.76 -8.66
C MET A 20 -0.22 9.29 -8.28
N ILE A 21 0.27 9.67 -7.09
CA ILE A 21 1.58 9.26 -6.60
C ILE A 21 1.57 7.79 -6.19
N MET A 22 0.48 7.34 -5.56
CA MET A 22 0.35 5.95 -5.15
C MET A 22 -0.96 5.36 -5.63
N LYS A 23 -0.86 4.42 -6.53
CA LYS A 23 -2.00 3.66 -7.03
C LYS A 23 -1.93 2.25 -6.47
N VAL A 24 -3.01 1.80 -5.83
CA VAL A 24 -3.09 0.44 -5.29
C VAL A 24 -3.96 -0.40 -6.22
N ASN A 25 -3.36 -1.42 -6.82
CA ASN A 25 -4.06 -2.40 -7.64
C ASN A 25 -4.18 -3.69 -6.83
N THR A 26 -5.40 -4.18 -6.64
CA THR A 26 -5.64 -5.40 -5.87
C THR A 26 -6.21 -6.47 -6.78
N GLN A 27 -5.59 -7.65 -6.77
CA GLN A 27 -6.07 -8.84 -7.46
C GLN A 27 -6.32 -9.95 -6.45
N SER A 28 -7.45 -10.64 -6.60
CA SER A 28 -7.77 -11.81 -5.78
C SER A 28 -7.77 -13.06 -6.64
N VAL A 29 -7.17 -14.14 -6.12
CA VAL A 29 -7.02 -15.41 -6.81
C VAL A 29 -7.75 -16.49 -6.00
N ASN A 30 -8.62 -17.24 -6.66
CA ASN A 30 -9.42 -18.33 -6.10
C ASN A 30 -10.54 -17.89 -5.14
N PHE A 31 -10.87 -16.59 -5.10
CA PHE A 31 -11.99 -16.07 -4.33
C PHE A 31 -12.31 -14.64 -4.78
N ASN A 32 -13.44 -14.11 -4.32
CA ASN A 32 -13.81 -12.73 -4.56
C ASN A 32 -13.60 -11.93 -3.27
N ALA A 33 -12.67 -10.97 -3.31
CA ALA A 33 -12.45 -10.09 -2.17
C ALA A 33 -13.64 -9.13 -2.04
N ASP A 34 -14.16 -8.99 -0.81
CA ASP A 34 -15.26 -8.07 -0.58
C ASP A 34 -14.75 -6.62 -0.48
N LYS A 35 -15.70 -5.69 -0.57
CA LYS A 35 -15.37 -4.27 -0.55
C LYS A 35 -14.72 -3.85 0.76
N LYS A 36 -15.11 -4.43 1.88
CA LYS A 36 -14.54 -4.11 3.19
C LYS A 36 -13.06 -4.43 3.24
N LEU A 37 -12.67 -5.57 2.67
CA LEU A 37 -11.27 -5.98 2.63
C LEU A 37 -10.47 -5.06 1.70
N ILE A 38 -10.99 -4.75 0.54
CA ILE A 38 -10.34 -3.85 -0.41
C ILE A 38 -10.16 -2.46 0.20
N ASP A 39 -11.18 -1.93 0.86
CA ASP A 39 -11.12 -0.64 1.54
C ASP A 39 -10.10 -0.66 2.69
N PHE A 40 -10.04 -1.74 3.44
CA PHE A 40 -9.06 -1.92 4.51
C PHE A 40 -7.64 -1.86 3.97
N ILE A 41 -7.39 -2.57 2.88
CA ILE A 41 -6.07 -2.58 2.23
C ILE A 41 -5.70 -1.17 1.76
N GLN A 42 -6.64 -0.49 1.11
CA GLN A 42 -6.41 0.86 0.62
C GLN A 42 -6.02 1.82 1.76
N LYS A 43 -6.76 1.76 2.86
CA LYS A 43 -6.50 2.62 4.02
C LYS A 43 -5.13 2.34 4.64
N ARG A 44 -4.78 1.07 4.75
CA ARG A 44 -3.48 0.69 5.33
C ARG A 44 -2.33 1.08 4.42
N MET A 45 -2.49 0.91 3.12
CA MET A 45 -1.47 1.30 2.15
C MET A 45 -1.33 2.82 2.07
N ASP A 46 -2.42 3.55 2.22
CA ASP A 46 -2.40 5.02 2.23
C ASP A 46 -1.51 5.57 3.35
N LYS A 47 -1.39 4.86 4.46
CA LYS A 47 -0.51 5.28 5.55
C LYS A 47 0.96 5.29 5.14
N LEU A 48 1.36 4.44 4.22
CA LEU A 48 2.74 4.42 3.73
C LEU A 48 3.10 5.73 3.01
N ASP A 49 2.12 6.35 2.37
CA ASP A 49 2.28 7.63 1.70
C ASP A 49 2.69 8.75 2.67
N MET A 50 2.30 8.63 3.93
CA MET A 50 2.66 9.58 4.98
C MET A 50 4.15 9.50 5.35
N TYR A 51 4.73 8.30 5.20
CA TYR A 51 6.14 8.07 5.53
C TYR A 51 7.07 8.25 4.34
N TYR A 52 6.54 8.00 3.13
CA TYR A 52 7.35 8.08 1.93
C TYR A 52 6.48 8.47 0.75
N ASP A 53 6.57 9.73 0.35
CA ASP A 53 5.72 10.35 -0.67
C ASP A 53 6.11 10.00 -2.11
N LYS A 54 7.17 9.21 -2.30
CA LYS A 54 7.66 8.85 -3.63
C LYS A 54 7.23 7.46 -4.08
N VAL A 55 6.29 6.84 -3.37
CA VAL A 55 5.73 5.56 -3.82
C VAL A 55 4.92 5.77 -5.09
N ILE A 56 5.25 5.03 -6.14
CA ILE A 56 4.58 5.15 -7.43
C ILE A 56 3.29 4.34 -7.45
N LYS A 57 3.39 3.06 -7.11
CA LYS A 57 2.23 2.17 -7.09
C LYS A 57 2.49 0.98 -6.17
N ALA A 58 1.41 0.34 -5.77
CA ALA A 58 1.43 -0.91 -5.03
C ALA A 58 0.56 -1.93 -5.76
N ASP A 59 1.12 -3.08 -6.06
CA ASP A 59 0.38 -4.21 -6.61
C ASP A 59 0.17 -5.23 -5.51
N VAL A 60 -1.10 -5.52 -5.22
CA VAL A 60 -1.50 -6.40 -4.14
C VAL A 60 -2.12 -7.66 -4.70
N TYR A 61 -1.67 -8.81 -4.23
CA TYR A 61 -2.23 -10.10 -4.58
C TYR A 61 -2.77 -10.78 -3.33
N LEU A 62 -4.02 -11.19 -3.41
CA LEU A 62 -4.71 -11.93 -2.36
C LEU A 62 -5.00 -13.33 -2.88
N LYS A 63 -4.60 -14.34 -2.14
CA LYS A 63 -4.82 -15.72 -2.54
C LYS A 63 -5.24 -16.56 -1.35
N VAL A 64 -6.19 -17.45 -1.57
CA VAL A 64 -6.54 -18.49 -0.61
C VAL A 64 -5.95 -19.79 -1.13
N GLU A 65 -5.05 -20.39 -0.36
CA GLU A 65 -4.49 -21.68 -0.73
C GLU A 65 -5.42 -22.81 -0.30
N ASN A 66 -5.54 -23.81 -1.16
CA ASN A 66 -6.31 -25.01 -0.85
C ASN A 66 -5.43 -25.96 -0.05
N THR A 67 -5.39 -25.75 1.27
CA THR A 67 -4.58 -26.52 2.19
C THR A 67 -5.37 -26.75 3.47
N SER A 68 -4.99 -27.79 4.23
CA SER A 68 -5.58 -28.06 5.53
C SER A 68 -5.06 -27.14 6.64
N SER A 69 -4.04 -26.35 6.36
CA SER A 69 -3.50 -25.38 7.32
C SER A 69 -4.51 -24.27 7.59
N LYS A 70 -4.54 -23.80 8.85
CA LYS A 70 -5.35 -22.64 9.22
C LYS A 70 -4.76 -21.35 8.66
N GLU A 71 -3.46 -21.31 8.41
CA GLU A 71 -2.78 -20.18 7.79
C GLU A 71 -2.77 -20.36 6.27
N ASN A 72 -3.92 -20.17 5.66
CA ASN A 72 -4.11 -20.41 4.24
C ASN A 72 -4.39 -19.13 3.43
N LYS A 73 -4.31 -17.97 4.05
CA LYS A 73 -4.48 -16.68 3.36
C LYS A 73 -3.11 -16.12 3.03
N ILE A 74 -2.89 -15.82 1.76
CA ILE A 74 -1.64 -15.23 1.31
C ILE A 74 -1.89 -13.78 0.90
N PHE A 75 -1.14 -12.88 1.50
CA PHE A 75 -1.09 -11.48 1.13
C PHE A 75 0.30 -11.19 0.56
N GLU A 76 0.34 -10.72 -0.68
CA GLU A 76 1.59 -10.32 -1.31
C GLU A 76 1.43 -8.91 -1.85
N VAL A 77 2.42 -8.07 -1.59
CA VAL A 77 2.45 -6.70 -2.08
C VAL A 77 3.79 -6.39 -2.70
N SER A 78 3.72 -5.75 -3.87
CA SER A 78 4.88 -5.25 -4.57
C SER A 78 4.77 -3.73 -4.60
N LEU A 79 5.67 -3.06 -3.89
CA LEU A 79 5.66 -1.60 -3.76
C LEU A 79 6.76 -1.03 -4.67
N ASN A 80 6.36 -0.22 -5.63
CA ASN A 80 7.29 0.40 -6.58
C ASN A 80 7.61 1.82 -6.16
N VAL A 81 8.91 2.10 -6.06
CA VAL A 81 9.44 3.43 -5.80
C VAL A 81 10.43 3.77 -6.91
N PRO A 82 10.82 5.04 -7.08
CA PRO A 82 11.80 5.38 -8.12
C PRO A 82 13.11 4.61 -7.91
N GLY A 83 13.46 3.78 -8.89
CA GLY A 83 14.71 3.03 -8.90
C GLY A 83 14.74 1.78 -8.04
N ASP A 84 13.61 1.40 -7.43
CA ASP A 84 13.60 0.23 -6.55
C ASP A 84 12.21 -0.39 -6.44
N LYS A 85 12.15 -1.56 -5.83
CA LYS A 85 10.93 -2.32 -5.65
C LYS A 85 11.02 -3.13 -4.35
N PHE A 86 9.99 -3.06 -3.53
CA PHE A 86 9.91 -3.85 -2.31
C PHE A 86 8.79 -4.88 -2.45
N VAL A 87 9.09 -6.13 -2.16
CA VAL A 87 8.10 -7.21 -2.22
C VAL A 87 8.01 -7.84 -0.84
N VAL A 88 6.79 -7.94 -0.33
CA VAL A 88 6.51 -8.60 0.95
C VAL A 88 5.41 -9.61 0.72
N LYS A 89 5.62 -10.84 1.19
CA LYS A 89 4.64 -11.91 1.13
C LYS A 89 4.41 -12.44 2.53
N LYS A 90 3.16 -12.53 2.93
CA LYS A 90 2.76 -13.05 4.24
C LYS A 90 1.71 -14.13 4.09
N MET A 91 1.90 -15.22 4.81
CA MET A 91 0.90 -16.28 4.95
C MET A 91 0.29 -16.14 6.33
N CYS A 92 -1.03 -16.10 6.42
CA CYS A 92 -1.72 -15.75 7.65
C CYS A 92 -3.10 -16.41 7.74
N LYS A 93 -3.72 -16.30 8.90
CA LYS A 93 -5.06 -16.82 9.13
C LYS A 93 -6.13 -15.91 8.53
N THR A 94 -5.89 -14.60 8.56
CA THR A 94 -6.78 -13.61 7.97
C THR A 94 -5.97 -12.66 7.11
N PHE A 95 -6.62 -12.09 6.09
CA PHE A 95 -5.96 -11.10 5.24
C PHE A 95 -5.61 -9.83 6.02
N GLU A 96 -6.43 -9.45 7.00
CA GLU A 96 -6.17 -8.27 7.83
C GLU A 96 -4.86 -8.40 8.59
N GLU A 97 -4.58 -9.56 9.16
CA GLU A 97 -3.29 -9.83 9.81
C GLU A 97 -2.13 -9.70 8.82
N GLY A 98 -2.30 -10.26 7.62
CA GLY A 98 -1.29 -10.20 6.58
C GLY A 98 -1.01 -8.78 6.12
N VAL A 99 -2.05 -7.97 5.96
CA VAL A 99 -1.93 -6.57 5.59
C VAL A 99 -1.15 -5.79 6.66
N ASP A 100 -1.52 -5.95 7.92
CA ASP A 100 -0.85 -5.26 9.03
C ASP A 100 0.64 -5.62 9.10
N ALA A 101 0.95 -6.90 9.00
CA ALA A 101 2.34 -7.36 9.04
C ALA A 101 3.14 -6.86 7.84
N ALA A 102 2.53 -6.85 6.66
CA ALA A 102 3.19 -6.39 5.45
C ALA A 102 3.44 -4.87 5.48
N VAL A 103 2.47 -4.10 5.95
CA VAL A 103 2.61 -2.64 6.07
C VAL A 103 3.72 -2.29 7.06
N ASP A 104 3.79 -2.97 8.20
CA ASP A 104 4.87 -2.77 9.17
C ASP A 104 6.24 -3.04 8.54
N SER A 105 6.35 -4.12 7.78
CA SER A 105 7.59 -4.47 7.08
C SER A 105 7.97 -3.41 6.05
N LEU A 106 7.00 -2.94 5.27
CA LEU A 106 7.23 -1.91 4.26
C LEU A 106 7.65 -0.58 4.89
N GLU A 107 7.02 -0.19 5.99
CA GLU A 107 7.43 1.01 6.72
C GLU A 107 8.90 0.97 7.11
N ARG A 108 9.34 -0.15 7.68
CA ARG A 108 10.73 -0.32 8.09
C ARG A 108 11.68 -0.24 6.91
N GLN A 109 11.31 -0.88 5.80
CA GLN A 109 12.12 -0.86 4.59
C GLN A 109 12.21 0.53 3.98
N LEU A 110 11.10 1.26 3.94
CA LEU A 110 11.05 2.62 3.42
C LEU A 110 11.86 3.58 4.29
N LYS A 111 11.79 3.44 5.60
CA LYS A 111 12.60 4.24 6.51
C LYS A 111 14.09 4.00 6.30
N LYS A 112 14.50 2.76 6.17
CA LYS A 112 15.89 2.40 5.90
C LYS A 112 16.39 3.01 4.59
N ARG A 113 15.54 2.94 3.54
CA ARG A 113 15.88 3.52 2.26
C ARG A 113 16.06 5.04 2.35
N LYS A 114 15.17 5.71 3.07
CA LYS A 114 15.23 7.15 3.27
C LYS A 114 16.52 7.56 4.00
N GLU A 115 16.91 6.81 5.01
CA GLU A 115 18.15 7.04 5.76
C GLU A 115 19.37 6.85 4.86
N LYS A 116 19.39 5.80 4.04
CA LYS A 116 20.49 5.56 3.09
C LYS A 116 20.63 6.69 2.08
N ILE A 117 19.52 7.17 1.54
CA ILE A 117 19.51 8.28 0.58
C ILE A 117 20.08 9.54 1.24
N ARG A 118 19.68 9.84 2.47
CA ARG A 118 20.18 10.98 3.22
C ARG A 118 21.68 10.86 3.48
N ALA A 119 22.15 9.68 3.84
CA ALA A 119 23.56 9.44 4.11
C ALA A 119 24.42 9.64 2.85
N HIS A 120 23.89 9.25 1.68
CA HIS A 120 24.61 9.42 0.42
C HIS A 120 24.56 10.83 -0.14
N SER A 121 23.56 11.63 0.24
CA SER A 121 23.38 12.98 -0.27
C SER A 121 24.05 14.05 0.59
N SER A 122 24.59 13.69 1.74
CA SER A 122 25.25 14.63 2.64
C SER A 122 26.74 14.79 2.33
#